data_b8687596e535c642065c340d6494be32
#
_entry.id   b8687596e535c642065c340d6494be32
#
_cell.length_a   1.000
_cell.length_b   1.000
_cell.length_c   1.000
_cell.angle_alpha   90.00
_cell.angle_beta   90.00
_cell.angle_gamma   90.00
#
_symmetry.space_group_name_H-M   'P 1'
#
loop_
_entity.id
_entity.type
_entity.pdbx_description
1 polymer ?
#
loop_
_entity_poly.entity_id
_entity_poly.type
_entity_poly.pdbx_seq_one_letter_code
_entity_poly.pdbx_strand_id
1 'polypeptide(L)'
;GVRAWASQKAVELICRHSPWFGLQGVDVDGLRRRRGWEGAEPHVVASSHLLNRVHRHSRLVSEGLLVIADDHHLREDSRTAYHRMRSRAVQGLSDGKLHHLLDTMYFGPSNQSRLLQAVDVLTYFEQRRRHVTERHRDAVRRMNAIGRSLNKIRQHSYVWTP
;
A
#
# COMPACT_ATOMS: atom_id res chain seq x y z
N GLY A 1 24.06 -12.76 -8.72
CA GLY A 1 24.18 -13.82 -7.76
C GLY A 1 22.83 -14.45 -7.38
N VAL A 2 22.85 -15.55 -6.66
CA VAL A 2 21.67 -16.36 -6.26
C VAL A 2 20.58 -15.55 -5.56
N ARG A 3 20.95 -14.69 -4.60
CA ARG A 3 19.99 -13.85 -3.86
C ARG A 3 19.15 -12.96 -4.78
N ALA A 4 19.78 -12.29 -5.72
CA ALA A 4 19.08 -11.39 -6.63
C ALA A 4 18.17 -12.15 -7.62
N TRP A 5 18.53 -13.38 -8.00
CA TRP A 5 17.67 -14.26 -8.77
C TRP A 5 16.45 -14.69 -7.95
N ALA A 6 16.65 -15.13 -6.71
CA ALA A 6 15.56 -15.54 -5.81
C ALA A 6 14.56 -14.40 -5.58
N SER A 7 15.05 -13.17 -5.34
CA SER A 7 14.21 -12.00 -5.19
C SER A 7 13.38 -11.71 -6.44
N GLN A 8 13.99 -11.80 -7.62
CA GLN A 8 13.25 -11.63 -8.88
C GLN A 8 12.14 -12.67 -9.02
N LYS A 9 12.44 -13.93 -8.73
CA LYS A 9 11.46 -15.04 -8.79
C LYS A 9 10.34 -14.88 -7.77
N ALA A 10 10.64 -14.42 -6.57
CA ALA A 10 9.64 -14.11 -5.56
C ALA A 10 8.66 -13.01 -6.06
N VAL A 11 9.18 -11.89 -6.60
CA VAL A 11 8.34 -10.83 -7.16
C VAL A 11 7.50 -11.34 -8.34
N GLU A 12 8.09 -12.11 -9.26
CA GLU A 12 7.35 -12.69 -10.38
C GLU A 12 6.19 -13.57 -9.91
N LEU A 13 6.43 -14.41 -8.88
CA LEU A 13 5.40 -15.28 -8.29
C LEU A 13 4.28 -14.44 -7.63
N ILE A 14 4.64 -13.48 -6.78
CA ILE A 14 3.65 -12.61 -6.12
C ILE A 14 2.81 -11.88 -7.17
N CYS A 15 3.44 -11.27 -8.18
CA CYS A 15 2.73 -10.54 -9.24
C CYS A 15 1.81 -11.44 -10.09
N ARG A 16 2.10 -12.73 -10.20
CA ARG A 16 1.23 -13.69 -10.91
C ARG A 16 -0.08 -13.93 -10.19
N HIS A 17 -0.06 -13.88 -8.86
CA HIS A 17 -1.22 -14.16 -8.00
C HIS A 17 -1.88 -12.91 -7.41
N SER A 18 -1.34 -11.73 -7.69
CA SER A 18 -1.87 -10.46 -7.20
C SER A 18 -2.56 -9.70 -8.35
N PRO A 19 -3.86 -9.44 -8.28
CA PRO A 19 -4.57 -8.71 -9.34
C PRO A 19 -4.28 -7.20 -9.30
N TRP A 20 -3.83 -6.69 -8.15
CA TRP A 20 -3.68 -5.26 -7.90
C TRP A 20 -2.52 -4.97 -6.94
N PHE A 21 -1.79 -3.92 -7.22
CA PHE A 21 -0.78 -3.35 -6.33
C PHE A 21 -0.90 -1.83 -6.32
N GLY A 22 -0.91 -1.25 -5.12
CA GLY A 22 -0.97 0.20 -4.94
C GLY A 22 0.03 0.69 -3.92
N LEU A 23 0.58 1.86 -4.19
CA LEU A 23 1.40 2.64 -3.26
C LEU A 23 0.75 3.99 -3.01
N GLN A 24 0.65 4.35 -1.75
CA GLN A 24 0.17 5.64 -1.30
C GLN A 24 1.19 6.25 -0.34
N GLY A 25 1.67 7.42 -0.67
CA GLY A 25 2.49 8.24 0.21
C GLY A 25 1.75 9.50 0.64
N VAL A 26 2.33 10.20 1.60
CA VAL A 26 1.92 11.54 2.06
C VAL A 26 3.14 12.42 2.16
N ASP A 27 3.05 13.64 1.65
CA ASP A 27 4.02 14.70 1.96
C ASP A 27 3.82 15.13 3.42
N VAL A 28 4.71 14.65 4.29
CA VAL A 28 4.62 14.86 5.74
C VAL A 28 4.77 16.34 6.10
N ASP A 29 5.66 17.05 5.42
CA ASP A 29 5.88 18.47 5.67
C ASP A 29 4.71 19.32 5.18
N GLY A 30 4.14 18.97 4.04
CA GLY A 30 2.90 19.56 3.55
C GLY A 30 1.74 19.32 4.52
N LEU A 31 1.59 18.08 4.99
CA LEU A 31 0.54 17.71 5.95
C LEU A 31 0.62 18.52 7.25
N ARG A 32 1.82 18.66 7.81
CA ARG A 32 2.03 19.44 9.05
C ARG A 32 1.73 20.92 8.91
N ARG A 33 1.87 21.48 7.71
CA ARG A 33 1.56 22.89 7.42
C ARG A 33 0.09 23.12 7.06
N ARG A 34 -0.66 22.07 6.75
CA ARG A 34 -2.04 22.19 6.30
C ARG A 34 -2.97 22.51 7.46
N ARG A 35 -3.65 23.65 7.36
CA ARG A 35 -4.62 24.09 8.34
C ARG A 35 -5.80 23.11 8.47
N GLY A 36 -6.17 22.76 9.70
CA GLY A 36 -7.25 21.81 10.00
C GLY A 36 -6.79 20.33 9.98
N TRP A 37 -5.48 20.10 9.85
CA TRP A 37 -4.88 18.75 9.91
C TRP A 37 -3.83 18.65 11.02
N GLU A 38 -3.85 19.59 11.96
CA GLU A 38 -2.95 19.60 13.12
C GLU A 38 -3.12 18.28 13.91
N GLY A 39 -2.04 17.59 14.14
CA GLY A 39 -2.02 16.30 14.84
C GLY A 39 -2.47 15.09 14.01
N ALA A 40 -2.75 15.27 12.70
CA ALA A 40 -3.05 14.13 11.85
C ALA A 40 -1.83 13.24 11.65
N GLU A 41 -1.97 11.96 11.96
CA GLU A 41 -0.90 10.96 11.80
C GLU A 41 -0.70 10.59 10.31
N PRO A 42 0.49 10.83 9.73
CA PRO A 42 0.74 10.61 8.31
C PRO A 42 0.43 9.18 7.85
N HIS A 43 0.71 8.19 8.71
CA HIS A 43 0.43 6.79 8.42
C HIS A 43 -1.09 6.53 8.29
N VAL A 44 -1.89 7.08 9.20
CA VAL A 44 -3.36 6.95 9.17
C VAL A 44 -3.93 7.63 7.92
N VAL A 45 -3.40 8.79 7.55
CA VAL A 45 -3.80 9.52 6.33
C VAL A 45 -3.47 8.69 5.08
N ALA A 46 -2.23 8.21 4.96
CA ALA A 46 -1.80 7.40 3.81
C ALA A 46 -2.62 6.11 3.68
N SER A 47 -2.83 5.38 4.78
CA SER A 47 -3.64 4.15 4.79
C SER A 47 -5.10 4.43 4.43
N SER A 48 -5.68 5.52 4.91
CA SER A 48 -7.06 5.92 4.57
C SER A 48 -7.22 6.23 3.07
N HIS A 49 -6.29 6.95 2.47
CA HIS A 49 -6.28 7.18 1.03
C HIS A 49 -6.13 5.88 0.23
N LEU A 50 -5.27 4.97 0.69
CA LEU A 50 -5.11 3.66 0.06
C LEU A 50 -6.41 2.84 0.14
N LEU A 51 -7.07 2.80 1.30
CA LEU A 51 -8.36 2.13 1.49
C LEU A 51 -9.43 2.67 0.54
N ASN A 52 -9.50 3.99 0.36
CA ASN A 52 -10.42 4.59 -0.62
C ASN A 52 -10.13 4.11 -2.05
N ARG A 53 -8.87 3.96 -2.42
CA ARG A 53 -8.46 3.44 -3.74
C ARG A 53 -8.81 1.97 -3.92
N VAL A 54 -8.50 1.15 -2.92
CA VAL A 54 -8.83 -0.29 -2.96
C VAL A 54 -10.35 -0.49 -3.00
N HIS A 55 -11.12 0.28 -2.23
CA HIS A 55 -12.58 0.27 -2.29
C HIS A 55 -13.13 0.64 -3.68
N ARG A 56 -12.55 1.64 -4.34
CA ARG A 56 -12.94 1.97 -5.73
C ARG A 56 -12.68 0.80 -6.69
N HIS A 57 -11.57 0.10 -6.51
CA HIS A 57 -11.28 -1.10 -7.31
C HIS A 57 -12.29 -2.21 -7.03
N SER A 58 -12.59 -2.52 -5.77
CA SER A 58 -13.55 -3.57 -5.40
C SER A 58 -14.97 -3.30 -5.91
N ARG A 59 -15.38 -2.04 -6.00
CA ARG A 59 -16.65 -1.66 -6.63
C ARG A 59 -16.73 -2.07 -8.11
N LEU A 60 -15.61 -1.98 -8.83
CA LEU A 60 -15.58 -2.37 -10.26
C LEU A 60 -15.72 -3.88 -10.45
N VAL A 61 -15.28 -4.67 -9.47
CA VAL A 61 -15.36 -6.14 -9.50
C VAL A 61 -16.49 -6.70 -8.62
N SER A 62 -17.26 -5.83 -7.95
CA SER A 62 -18.36 -6.19 -7.05
C SER A 62 -17.98 -7.15 -5.92
N GLU A 63 -16.77 -7.01 -5.38
CA GLU A 63 -16.22 -7.86 -4.33
C GLU A 63 -16.14 -7.15 -2.98
N GLY A 64 -16.29 -7.90 -1.89
CA GLY A 64 -16.00 -7.45 -0.55
C GLY A 64 -14.49 -7.51 -0.25
N LEU A 65 -14.02 -6.63 0.61
CA LEU A 65 -12.60 -6.50 0.98
C LEU A 65 -12.38 -6.77 2.45
N LEU A 66 -11.59 -7.80 2.75
CA LEU A 66 -11.02 -8.01 4.07
C LEU A 66 -9.65 -7.33 4.12
N VAL A 67 -9.40 -6.48 5.12
CA VAL A 67 -8.14 -5.76 5.27
C VAL A 67 -7.29 -6.39 6.36
N ILE A 68 -6.08 -6.79 5.98
CA ILE A 68 -5.06 -7.30 6.89
C ILE A 68 -3.85 -6.37 6.80
N ALA A 69 -3.46 -5.78 7.91
CA ALA A 69 -2.34 -4.84 8.01
C ALA A 69 -1.24 -5.39 8.92
N ASP A 70 -0.01 -4.91 8.72
CA ASP A 70 1.09 -5.17 9.65
C ASP A 70 0.82 -4.51 11.00
N ASP A 71 1.18 -5.19 12.08
CA ASP A 71 0.98 -4.67 13.43
C ASP A 71 1.94 -3.51 13.73
N HIS A 72 1.39 -2.41 14.22
CA HIS A 72 2.15 -1.20 14.52
C HIS A 72 1.47 -0.39 15.64
N HIS A 73 2.21 0.57 16.22
CA HIS A 73 1.74 1.34 17.38
C HIS A 73 0.48 2.20 17.12
N LEU A 74 0.18 2.57 15.85
CA LEU A 74 -1.03 3.32 15.46
C LEU A 74 -2.20 2.42 15.03
N ARG A 75 -2.20 1.14 15.38
CA ARG A 75 -3.24 0.19 14.95
C ARG A 75 -4.65 0.60 15.38
N GLU A 76 -4.82 1.14 16.59
CA GLU A 76 -6.14 1.56 17.08
C GLU A 76 -6.65 2.81 16.36
N ASP A 77 -5.77 3.77 16.06
CA ASP A 77 -6.13 4.96 15.27
C ASP A 77 -6.51 4.57 13.84
N SER A 78 -5.77 3.63 13.24
CA SER A 78 -6.06 3.08 11.92
C SER A 78 -7.40 2.34 11.90
N ARG A 79 -7.70 1.54 12.93
CA ARG A 79 -8.99 0.84 13.09
C ARG A 79 -10.15 1.82 13.27
N THR A 80 -9.95 2.86 14.06
CA THR A 80 -10.93 3.93 14.27
C THR A 80 -11.22 4.67 12.94
N ALA A 81 -10.19 5.04 12.19
CA ALA A 81 -10.35 5.67 10.88
C ALA A 81 -11.08 4.73 9.90
N TYR A 82 -10.74 3.44 9.88
CA TYR A 82 -11.40 2.42 9.08
C TYR A 82 -12.91 2.34 9.34
N HIS A 83 -13.33 2.22 10.61
CA HIS A 83 -14.74 2.16 10.97
C HIS A 83 -15.48 3.44 10.64
N ARG A 84 -14.85 4.61 10.82
CA ARG A 84 -15.42 5.91 10.43
C ARG A 84 -15.68 5.97 8.93
N MET A 85 -14.73 5.53 8.11
CA MET A 85 -14.85 5.52 6.64
C MET A 85 -15.90 4.51 6.14
N ARG A 86 -16.12 3.42 6.84
CA ARG A 86 -17.21 2.48 6.53
C ARG A 86 -18.59 3.06 6.80
N SER A 87 -18.72 3.86 7.84
CA SER A 87 -20.01 4.40 8.30
C SER A 87 -20.44 5.69 7.60
N ARG A 88 -19.48 6.52 7.18
CA ARG A 88 -19.73 7.83 6.55
C ARG A 88 -18.59 8.26 5.63
N ALA A 89 -18.86 9.23 4.76
CA ALA A 89 -17.81 9.97 4.09
C ALA A 89 -16.96 10.73 5.11
N VAL A 90 -15.66 10.76 4.91
CA VAL A 90 -14.72 11.50 5.76
C VAL A 90 -13.99 12.50 4.90
N GLN A 91 -14.23 13.79 5.17
CA GLN A 91 -13.68 14.88 4.40
C GLN A 91 -12.14 14.77 4.29
N GLY A 92 -11.64 14.84 3.07
CA GLY A 92 -10.21 14.72 2.76
C GLY A 92 -9.66 13.30 2.77
N LEU A 93 -10.41 12.28 3.22
CA LEU A 93 -9.97 10.88 3.27
C LEU A 93 -10.78 9.96 2.36
N SER A 94 -12.10 10.15 2.26
CA SER A 94 -12.96 9.33 1.40
C SER A 94 -14.07 10.12 0.74
N ASP A 95 -14.38 9.76 -0.52
CA ASP A 95 -15.42 10.42 -1.31
C ASP A 95 -16.84 9.97 -0.92
N GLY A 96 -16.94 8.91 -0.14
CA GLY A 96 -18.22 8.33 0.30
C GLY A 96 -17.97 7.24 1.35
N LYS A 97 -19.04 6.53 1.69
CA LYS A 97 -18.94 5.36 2.55
C LYS A 97 -18.19 4.22 1.84
N LEU A 98 -17.24 3.60 2.53
CA LEU A 98 -16.47 2.48 2.01
C LEU A 98 -17.16 1.14 2.34
N HIS A 99 -18.38 0.93 1.82
CA HIS A 99 -19.27 -0.17 2.17
C HIS A 99 -18.79 -1.56 1.70
N HIS A 100 -17.82 -1.64 0.78
CA HIS A 100 -17.18 -2.90 0.38
C HIS A 100 -16.09 -3.35 1.37
N LEU A 101 -15.66 -2.49 2.30
CA LEU A 101 -14.77 -2.90 3.38
C LEU A 101 -15.55 -3.74 4.39
N LEU A 102 -15.14 -4.99 4.59
CA LEU A 102 -15.83 -5.95 5.45
C LEU A 102 -15.30 -5.87 6.89
N ASP A 103 -16.20 -6.13 7.84
CA ASP A 103 -15.89 -6.33 9.25
C ASP A 103 -15.00 -5.23 9.87
N THR A 104 -13.75 -5.55 10.19
CA THR A 104 -12.74 -4.64 10.78
C THR A 104 -11.42 -4.72 10.01
N MET A 105 -10.48 -3.85 10.37
CA MET A 105 -9.08 -3.99 9.97
C MET A 105 -8.37 -4.93 10.94
N TYR A 106 -7.89 -6.06 10.43
CA TYR A 106 -7.12 -7.04 11.18
C TYR A 106 -5.65 -6.66 11.16
N PHE A 107 -4.97 -6.84 12.30
CA PHE A 107 -3.54 -6.61 12.43
C PHE A 107 -2.84 -7.91 12.80
N GLY A 108 -1.72 -8.16 12.18
CA GLY A 108 -0.88 -9.31 12.45
C GLY A 108 0.59 -9.03 12.26
N PRO A 109 1.47 -9.78 12.93
CA PRO A 109 2.91 -9.59 12.80
C PRO A 109 3.38 -10.06 11.41
N SER A 110 4.10 -9.21 10.69
CA SER A 110 4.59 -9.50 9.33
C SER A 110 5.53 -10.73 9.28
N ASN A 111 6.27 -10.99 10.36
CA ASN A 111 7.13 -12.18 10.44
C ASN A 111 6.38 -13.52 10.47
N GLN A 112 5.08 -13.50 10.76
CA GLN A 112 4.21 -14.69 10.79
C GLN A 112 3.24 -14.76 9.60
N SER A 113 3.11 -13.69 8.82
CA SER A 113 2.19 -13.61 7.70
C SER A 113 2.93 -13.57 6.36
N ARG A 114 2.75 -14.63 5.55
CA ARG A 114 3.33 -14.68 4.19
C ARG A 114 2.76 -13.61 3.26
N LEU A 115 1.50 -13.22 3.46
CA LEU A 115 0.88 -12.16 2.65
C LEU A 115 1.48 -10.80 2.99
N LEU A 116 1.67 -10.47 4.27
CA LEU A 116 2.33 -9.22 4.68
C LEU A 116 3.79 -9.19 4.20
N GLN A 117 4.54 -10.31 4.32
CA GLN A 117 5.89 -10.41 3.76
C GLN A 117 5.91 -10.19 2.24
N ALA A 118 4.90 -10.68 1.52
CA ALA A 118 4.80 -10.44 0.08
C ALA A 118 4.60 -8.96 -0.25
N VAL A 119 3.75 -8.26 0.50
CA VAL A 119 3.55 -6.79 0.37
C VAL A 119 4.85 -6.05 0.63
N ASP A 120 5.58 -6.41 1.69
CA ASP A 120 6.88 -5.80 2.02
C ASP A 120 7.90 -5.97 0.89
N VAL A 121 7.97 -7.16 0.30
CA VAL A 121 8.86 -7.44 -0.84
C VAL A 121 8.52 -6.54 -2.03
N LEU A 122 7.23 -6.40 -2.39
CA LEU A 122 6.82 -5.53 -3.50
C LEU A 122 7.12 -4.07 -3.21
N THR A 123 6.82 -3.61 -2.00
CA THR A 123 7.05 -2.23 -1.55
C THR A 123 8.54 -1.90 -1.54
N TYR A 124 9.38 -2.79 -1.00
CA TYR A 124 10.83 -2.64 -1.01
C TYR A 124 11.39 -2.45 -2.43
N PHE A 125 11.00 -3.31 -3.38
CA PHE A 125 11.53 -3.21 -4.73
C PHE A 125 10.99 -2.01 -5.50
N GLU A 126 9.75 -1.59 -5.26
CA GLU A 126 9.22 -0.37 -5.86
C GLU A 126 9.93 0.88 -5.31
N GLN A 127 10.19 0.96 -4.00
CA GLN A 127 10.97 2.04 -3.40
C GLN A 127 12.42 2.03 -3.90
N ARG A 128 13.06 0.86 -3.93
CA ARG A 128 14.42 0.72 -4.43
C ARG A 128 14.56 1.23 -5.86
N ARG A 129 13.61 0.93 -6.74
CA ARG A 129 13.60 1.42 -8.12
C ARG A 129 13.51 2.95 -8.23
N ARG A 130 12.87 3.60 -7.28
CA ARG A 130 12.68 5.05 -7.27
C ARG A 130 13.88 5.82 -6.73
N HIS A 131 14.55 5.24 -5.75
CA HIS A 131 15.53 5.97 -4.95
C HIS A 131 16.97 5.46 -5.08
N VAL A 132 17.19 4.31 -5.73
CA VAL A 132 18.52 3.71 -5.87
C VAL A 132 18.90 3.56 -7.33
N THR A 133 20.03 4.16 -7.70
CA THR A 133 20.68 3.94 -9.00
C THR A 133 21.60 2.74 -8.90
N GLU A 134 21.23 1.65 -9.57
CA GLU A 134 22.05 0.43 -9.61
C GLU A 134 23.28 0.64 -10.49
N ARG A 135 24.46 0.30 -9.95
CA ARG A 135 25.73 0.46 -10.70
C ARG A 135 26.17 -0.83 -11.38
N HIS A 136 25.80 -1.98 -10.85
CA HIS A 136 26.22 -3.26 -11.39
C HIS A 136 25.27 -3.73 -12.49
N ARG A 137 25.79 -4.11 -13.66
CA ARG A 137 25.00 -4.49 -14.85
C ARG A 137 23.93 -5.56 -14.57
N ASP A 138 24.28 -6.59 -13.78
CA ASP A 138 23.31 -7.64 -13.42
C ASP A 138 22.21 -7.12 -12.49
N ALA A 139 22.52 -6.20 -11.57
CA ALA A 139 21.52 -5.58 -10.71
C ALA A 139 20.54 -4.74 -11.54
N VAL A 140 21.04 -3.92 -12.47
CA VAL A 140 20.20 -3.16 -13.42
C VAL A 140 19.27 -4.07 -14.19
N ARG A 141 19.79 -5.16 -14.78
CA ARG A 141 19.00 -6.11 -15.56
C ARG A 141 17.86 -6.72 -14.71
N ARG A 142 18.16 -7.13 -13.48
CA ARG A 142 17.17 -7.74 -12.59
C ARG A 142 16.15 -6.73 -12.08
N MET A 143 16.57 -5.52 -11.72
CA MET A 143 15.66 -4.45 -11.31
C MET A 143 14.70 -4.06 -12.45
N ASN A 144 15.18 -4.06 -13.69
CA ASN A 144 14.31 -3.85 -14.85
C ASN A 144 13.30 -4.99 -15.04
N ALA A 145 13.70 -6.25 -14.82
CA ALA A 145 12.79 -7.39 -14.87
C ALA A 145 11.71 -7.31 -13.75
N ILE A 146 12.12 -7.04 -12.53
CA ILE A 146 11.21 -6.79 -11.39
C ILE A 146 10.24 -5.65 -11.72
N GLY A 147 10.76 -4.55 -12.26
CA GLY A 147 9.95 -3.41 -12.66
C GLY A 147 8.87 -3.75 -13.69
N ARG A 148 9.21 -4.57 -14.68
CA ARG A 148 8.20 -5.04 -15.65
C ARG A 148 7.09 -5.86 -15.00
N SER A 149 7.43 -6.72 -14.03
CA SER A 149 6.43 -7.51 -13.29
C SER A 149 5.53 -6.63 -12.42
N LEU A 150 6.11 -5.69 -11.67
CA LEU A 150 5.35 -4.73 -10.86
C LEU A 150 4.42 -3.84 -11.71
N ASN A 151 4.90 -3.37 -12.85
CA ASN A 151 4.10 -2.50 -13.74
C ASN A 151 2.84 -3.19 -14.27
N LYS A 152 2.80 -4.53 -14.36
CA LYS A 152 1.62 -5.26 -14.82
C LYS A 152 0.46 -5.18 -13.84
N ILE A 153 0.75 -5.11 -12.53
CA ILE A 153 -0.27 -5.14 -11.47
C ILE A 153 -0.41 -3.80 -10.74
N ARG A 154 0.50 -2.85 -11.00
CA ARG A 154 0.48 -1.53 -10.35
C ARG A 154 -0.62 -0.66 -10.93
N GLN A 155 -1.71 -0.53 -10.19
CA GLN A 155 -2.88 0.27 -10.55
C GLN A 155 -2.89 1.65 -9.87
N HIS A 156 -2.09 1.83 -8.82
CA HIS A 156 -2.02 3.08 -8.07
C HIS A 156 -0.58 3.33 -7.58
N SER A 157 -0.15 4.57 -7.72
CA SER A 157 1.10 5.05 -7.16
C SER A 157 1.08 6.56 -7.08
N TYR A 158 0.87 7.07 -5.89
CA TYR A 158 0.65 8.49 -5.66
C TYR A 158 1.23 8.93 -4.30
N VAL A 159 1.80 10.12 -4.27
CA VAL A 159 2.14 10.83 -3.03
C VAL A 159 1.17 11.99 -2.92
N TRP A 160 0.36 11.97 -1.88
CA TRP A 160 -0.57 13.06 -1.62
C TRP A 160 0.19 14.26 -1.05
N THR A 161 0.03 15.39 -1.71
CA THR A 161 0.54 16.69 -1.31
C THR A 161 -0.65 17.54 -0.92
N PRO A 162 -0.81 17.84 0.38
CA PRO A 162 -1.95 18.60 0.91
C PRO A 162 -2.00 20.05 0.44
#